data_f9f7d39a93d646620b4f0a87a188aaab
#
_entry.id   f9f7d39a93d646620b4f0a87a188aaab
#
_cell.length_a   1.000
_cell.length_b   1.000
_cell.length_c   1.000
_cell.angle_alpha   90.00
_cell.angle_beta   90.00
_cell.angle_gamma   90.00
#
_symmetry.space_group_name_H-M   'P 1'
#
loop_
_entity.id
_entity.type
_entity.pdbx_description
1 polymer ?
#
loop_
_entity_poly.entity_id
_entity_poly.type
_entity_poly.pdbx_seq_one_letter_code
_entity_poly.pdbx_strand_id
1 'polypeptide(L)'
;MGITEEVTATETSDVNASSDGFSVHLSNFDGPFDLLLQLISRHKMDVTEVSLSIVTDEFIAFIRALEASGEGWELDQATEFLVVAATLLDLKAARLLPSGDVEDEEDLALLEARDLLFARLLQYRAFKEIAATFNERILTADKSFARVVALDPSLAALLPEVLIGG
;
A
#
# COMPACT_ATOMS: atom_id res chain seq x y z
N MET A 1 41.24 17.90 58.32
CA MET A 1 41.15 19.16 57.60
C MET A 1 40.97 18.80 56.13
N GLY A 2 39.82 18.96 55.65
CA GLY A 2 39.39 18.80 54.34
C GLY A 2 37.98 19.27 54.15
N ILE A 3 37.75 20.15 53.34
CA ILE A 3 36.49 20.83 53.13
C ILE A 3 35.84 20.17 51.94
N THR A 4 34.65 19.65 52.17
CA THR A 4 33.70 19.18 51.19
C THR A 4 33.10 20.36 50.45
N GLU A 5 33.16 20.39 49.14
CA GLU A 5 32.44 21.34 48.32
C GLU A 5 31.43 20.58 47.46
N GLU A 6 30.21 20.85 47.80
CA GLU A 6 28.98 20.35 47.18
C GLU A 6 28.71 21.19 45.93
N VAL A 7 28.74 20.57 44.76
CA VAL A 7 28.36 21.22 43.51
C VAL A 7 26.98 20.74 43.16
N THR A 8 26.02 21.62 43.33
CA THR A 8 24.64 21.50 42.86
C THR A 8 24.58 21.31 41.35
N ALA A 9 24.10 20.16 40.93
CA ALA A 9 23.75 19.88 39.55
C ALA A 9 22.42 20.56 39.22
N THR A 10 22.50 21.51 38.32
CA THR A 10 21.34 22.15 37.70
C THR A 10 20.70 21.14 36.72
N GLU A 11 19.49 20.70 37.04
CA GLU A 11 18.66 19.94 36.10
C GLU A 11 18.23 20.87 34.97
N THR A 12 18.88 20.75 33.84
CA THR A 12 18.34 21.21 32.54
C THR A 12 17.38 20.15 32.05
N SER A 13 16.10 20.44 32.16
CA SER A 13 15.04 19.68 31.53
C SER A 13 15.20 19.78 30.02
N ASP A 14 15.84 18.80 29.42
CA ASP A 14 15.77 18.56 27.98
C ASP A 14 14.36 18.10 27.65
N VAL A 15 13.56 19.04 27.22
CA VAL A 15 12.33 18.76 26.48
C VAL A 15 12.76 18.24 25.11
N ASN A 16 13.12 16.98 25.06
CA ASN A 16 13.30 16.25 23.83
C ASN A 16 11.91 16.04 23.21
N ALA A 17 11.47 17.03 22.46
CA ALA A 17 10.36 16.86 21.53
C ALA A 17 10.80 15.76 20.55
N SER A 18 10.37 14.55 20.83
CA SER A 18 10.44 13.42 19.91
C SER A 18 9.72 13.83 18.65
N SER A 19 10.45 14.37 17.69
CA SER A 19 10.04 14.31 16.30
C SER A 19 10.01 12.82 15.96
N ASP A 20 8.84 12.23 16.12
CA ASP A 20 8.54 10.89 15.63
C ASP A 20 8.70 10.96 14.12
N GLY A 21 9.96 10.92 13.69
CA GLY A 21 10.34 10.93 12.30
C GLY A 21 9.74 9.70 11.67
N PHE A 22 8.78 9.91 10.78
CA PHE A 22 8.15 8.92 9.96
C PHE A 22 9.24 8.14 9.21
N SER A 23 9.77 7.08 9.80
CA SER A 23 10.68 6.16 9.13
C SER A 23 9.86 5.10 8.41
N VAL A 24 9.57 5.34 7.15
CA VAL A 24 9.00 4.33 6.27
C VAL A 24 10.12 3.44 5.80
N HIS A 25 10.07 2.16 6.15
CA HIS A 25 10.93 1.16 5.51
C HIS A 25 10.47 0.95 4.07
N LEU A 26 11.25 1.51 3.15
CA LEU A 26 10.97 1.67 1.73
C LEU A 26 10.99 0.38 0.91
N SER A 27 11.42 -0.73 1.47
CA SER A 27 11.73 -1.96 0.73
C SER A 27 10.53 -2.86 0.37
N ASN A 28 9.29 -2.48 0.72
CA ASN A 28 8.15 -3.40 0.65
C ASN A 28 6.92 -2.88 -0.10
N PHE A 29 7.09 -1.93 -1.06
CA PHE A 29 5.95 -1.42 -1.82
C PHE A 29 6.04 -1.76 -3.30
N ASP A 30 4.96 -2.31 -3.84
CA ASP A 30 4.76 -2.54 -5.27
C ASP A 30 4.01 -1.35 -5.91
N GLY A 31 4.63 -0.16 -5.88
CA GLY A 31 4.10 1.03 -6.53
C GLY A 31 3.17 1.89 -5.65
N PRO A 32 2.59 2.97 -6.23
CA PRO A 32 1.86 3.99 -5.49
C PRO A 32 0.55 3.50 -4.87
N PHE A 33 -0.13 2.57 -5.50
CA PHE A 33 -1.39 2.01 -4.97
C PHE A 33 -1.15 1.15 -3.75
N ASP A 34 -0.04 0.41 -3.71
CA ASP A 34 0.32 -0.38 -2.54
C ASP A 34 0.63 0.51 -1.34
N LEU A 35 1.38 1.58 -1.57
CA LEU A 35 1.66 2.59 -0.56
C LEU A 35 0.36 3.20 -0.01
N LEU A 36 -0.56 3.62 -0.88
CA LEU A 36 -1.85 4.18 -0.46
C LEU A 36 -2.65 3.21 0.40
N LEU A 37 -2.76 1.95 0.00
CA LEU A 37 -3.47 0.92 0.77
C LEU A 37 -2.82 0.69 2.13
N GLN A 38 -1.50 0.71 2.22
CA GLN A 38 -0.79 0.55 3.49
C GLN A 38 -1.02 1.75 4.41
N LEU A 39 -0.98 2.98 3.88
CA LEU A 39 -1.26 4.19 4.66
C LEU A 39 -2.71 4.18 5.18
N ILE A 40 -3.69 3.87 4.34
CA ILE A 40 -5.10 3.77 4.71
C ILE A 40 -5.30 2.70 5.79
N SER A 41 -4.69 1.53 5.62
CA SER A 41 -4.77 0.43 6.57
C SER A 41 -4.11 0.77 7.90
N ARG A 42 -2.99 1.49 7.89
CA ARG A 42 -2.30 1.97 9.09
C ARG A 42 -3.18 2.87 9.94
N HIS A 43 -3.96 3.72 9.31
CA HIS A 43 -4.95 4.57 9.98
C HIS A 43 -6.25 3.84 10.32
N LYS A 44 -6.35 2.53 10.02
CA LYS A 44 -7.56 1.71 10.24
C LYS A 44 -8.80 2.31 9.58
N MET A 45 -8.64 2.89 8.41
CA MET A 45 -9.71 3.51 7.64
C MET A 45 -10.12 2.62 6.47
N ASP A 46 -11.34 2.80 6.00
CA ASP A 46 -11.79 2.25 4.73
C ASP A 46 -11.32 3.12 3.55
N VAL A 47 -11.33 2.55 2.35
CA VAL A 47 -10.99 3.28 1.13
C VAL A 47 -12.11 4.24 0.79
N THR A 48 -11.95 5.50 1.20
CA THR A 48 -12.90 6.58 0.99
C THR A 48 -12.18 7.86 0.58
N GLU A 49 -12.93 8.83 0.08
CA GLU A 49 -12.39 10.16 -0.25
C GLU A 49 -11.76 10.85 0.98
N VAL A 50 -12.38 10.67 2.16
CA VAL A 50 -11.85 11.19 3.41
C VAL A 50 -10.49 10.58 3.74
N SER A 51 -10.36 9.26 3.63
CA SER A 51 -9.12 8.57 3.92
C SER A 51 -8.01 8.97 2.94
N LEU A 52 -8.30 9.12 1.65
CA LEU A 52 -7.34 9.60 0.67
C LEU A 52 -6.84 11.01 0.98
N SER A 53 -7.73 11.92 1.38
CA SER A 53 -7.35 13.27 1.79
C SER A 53 -6.43 13.29 3.01
N ILE A 54 -6.66 12.39 3.99
CA ILE A 54 -5.83 12.28 5.20
C ILE A 54 -4.44 11.75 4.86
N VAL A 55 -4.35 10.69 4.06
CA VAL A 55 -3.07 10.06 3.73
C VAL A 55 -2.26 10.82 2.67
N THR A 56 -2.83 11.84 2.03
CA THR A 56 -2.14 12.63 0.99
C THR A 56 -0.82 13.21 1.51
N ASP A 57 -0.80 13.81 2.69
CA ASP A 57 0.41 14.43 3.23
C ASP A 57 1.50 13.40 3.52
N GLU A 58 1.12 12.26 4.07
CA GLU A 58 2.06 11.15 4.32
C GLU A 58 2.59 10.57 3.01
N PHE A 59 1.73 10.45 1.99
CA PHE A 59 2.13 9.99 0.67
C PHE A 59 3.16 10.93 0.02
N ILE A 60 2.93 12.24 0.09
CA ILE A 60 3.87 13.25 -0.43
C ILE A 60 5.18 13.25 0.38
N ALA A 61 5.09 13.14 1.71
CA ALA A 61 6.28 13.05 2.56
C ALA A 61 7.14 11.82 2.21
N PHE A 62 6.48 10.70 1.90
CA PHE A 62 7.14 9.49 1.44
C PHE A 62 7.90 9.70 0.13
N ILE A 63 7.27 10.30 -0.89
CA ILE A 63 7.92 10.56 -2.18
C ILE A 63 9.16 11.45 -1.99
N ARG A 64 9.05 12.51 -1.16
CA ARG A 64 10.19 13.38 -0.87
C ARG A 64 11.33 12.66 -0.16
N ALA A 65 11.01 11.78 0.78
CA ALA A 65 12.01 10.98 1.48
C ALA A 65 12.74 10.02 0.54
N LEU A 66 12.01 9.45 -0.40
CA LEU A 66 12.53 8.54 -1.41
C LEU A 66 13.42 9.26 -2.43
N GLU A 67 13.04 10.46 -2.86
CA GLU A 67 13.86 11.33 -3.70
C GLU A 67 15.17 11.71 -2.99
N ALA A 68 15.09 12.03 -1.71
CA ALA A 68 16.24 12.40 -0.89
C ALA A 68 17.20 11.22 -0.61
N SER A 69 16.72 9.97 -0.64
CA SER A 69 17.54 8.78 -0.41
C SER A 69 18.57 8.53 -1.52
N GLY A 70 18.36 9.12 -2.71
CA GLY A 70 19.24 8.94 -3.87
C GLY A 70 19.21 7.52 -4.46
N GLU A 71 18.33 6.65 -3.99
CA GLU A 71 18.06 5.37 -4.64
C GLU A 71 17.40 5.66 -5.98
N GLY A 72 18.08 5.30 -7.06
CA GLY A 72 17.64 5.58 -8.41
C GLY A 72 16.29 4.93 -8.71
N TRP A 73 15.28 5.75 -8.84
CA TRP A 73 13.99 5.30 -9.34
C TRP A 73 14.10 4.97 -10.80
N GLU A 74 13.49 3.91 -11.20
CA GLU A 74 13.19 3.75 -12.61
C GLU A 74 12.20 4.83 -13.03
N LEU A 75 12.41 5.43 -14.19
CA LEU A 75 11.62 6.56 -14.68
C LEU A 75 10.12 6.26 -14.68
N ASP A 76 9.76 5.04 -15.04
CA ASP A 76 8.37 4.59 -15.08
C ASP A 76 7.73 4.60 -13.69
N GLN A 77 8.44 4.10 -12.68
CA GLN A 77 7.97 4.13 -11.28
C GLN A 77 7.81 5.56 -10.78
N ALA A 78 8.81 6.42 -11.02
CA ALA A 78 8.72 7.83 -10.63
C ALA A 78 7.51 8.50 -11.24
N THR A 79 7.22 8.22 -12.51
CA THR A 79 6.07 8.79 -13.22
C THR A 79 4.74 8.34 -12.60
N GLU A 80 4.60 7.05 -12.28
CA GLU A 80 3.38 6.54 -11.61
C GLU A 80 3.13 7.22 -10.26
N PHE A 81 4.16 7.37 -9.44
CA PHE A 81 4.05 8.05 -8.16
C PHE A 81 3.65 9.52 -8.31
N LEU A 82 4.24 10.24 -9.29
CA LEU A 82 3.93 11.64 -9.54
C LEU A 82 2.51 11.86 -10.04
N VAL A 83 2.00 11.00 -10.91
CA VAL A 83 0.62 11.07 -11.40
C VAL A 83 -0.37 10.90 -10.25
N VAL A 84 -0.14 9.90 -9.39
CA VAL A 84 -1.01 9.68 -8.22
C VAL A 84 -0.89 10.85 -7.23
N ALA A 85 0.32 11.37 -6.99
CA ALA A 85 0.55 12.52 -6.12
C ALA A 85 -0.20 13.76 -6.60
N ALA A 86 -0.13 14.08 -7.90
CA ALA A 86 -0.84 15.20 -8.49
C ALA A 86 -2.35 15.07 -8.29
N THR A 87 -2.91 13.91 -8.63
CA THR A 87 -4.35 13.64 -8.44
C THR A 87 -4.77 13.80 -6.97
N LEU A 88 -3.98 13.29 -6.02
CA LEU A 88 -4.27 13.43 -4.58
C LEU A 88 -4.21 14.88 -4.11
N LEU A 89 -3.27 15.69 -4.62
CA LEU A 89 -3.18 17.11 -4.31
C LEU A 89 -4.36 17.89 -4.87
N ASP A 90 -4.77 17.61 -6.09
CA ASP A 90 -5.94 18.24 -6.72
C ASP A 90 -7.22 17.92 -5.93
N LEU A 91 -7.42 16.66 -5.56
CA LEU A 91 -8.55 16.25 -4.72
C LEU A 91 -8.54 16.93 -3.34
N LYS A 92 -7.36 17.07 -2.74
CA LYS A 92 -7.23 17.76 -1.46
C LYS A 92 -7.49 19.25 -1.59
N ALA A 93 -6.99 19.90 -2.65
CA ALA A 93 -7.21 21.31 -2.92
C ALA A 93 -8.70 21.62 -3.14
N ALA A 94 -9.37 20.82 -3.99
CA ALA A 94 -10.81 20.97 -4.24
C ALA A 94 -11.64 20.83 -2.96
N ARG A 95 -11.25 19.97 -2.06
CA ARG A 95 -11.95 19.78 -0.77
C ARG A 95 -11.75 20.94 0.20
N LEU A 96 -10.63 21.65 0.11
CA LEU A 96 -10.33 22.80 0.97
C LEU A 96 -10.91 24.11 0.45
N LEU A 97 -11.28 24.16 -0.84
CA LEU A 97 -11.94 25.31 -1.42
C LEU A 97 -13.45 25.27 -1.11
N PRO A 98 -14.09 26.44 -0.90
CA PRO A 98 -15.53 26.49 -0.78
C PRO A 98 -16.16 25.96 -2.07
N SER A 99 -17.07 25.00 -1.93
CA SER A 99 -17.78 24.43 -3.08
C SER A 99 -18.60 25.53 -3.75
N GLY A 100 -18.13 26.00 -4.90
CA GLY A 100 -18.96 26.73 -5.86
C GLY A 100 -19.89 25.77 -6.58
N ASP A 101 -20.85 26.30 -7.32
CA ASP A 101 -21.69 25.46 -8.17
C ASP A 101 -20.82 24.69 -9.17
N VAL A 102 -21.00 23.36 -9.23
CA VAL A 102 -20.27 22.46 -10.13
C VAL A 102 -20.81 22.71 -11.56
N GLU A 103 -20.34 23.75 -12.20
CA GLU A 103 -20.72 24.07 -13.58
C GLU A 103 -19.52 24.14 -14.53
N ASP A 104 -18.29 24.02 -13.99
CA ASP A 104 -17.07 24.16 -14.78
C ASP A 104 -16.53 22.78 -15.24
N GLU A 105 -16.03 22.76 -16.47
CA GLU A 105 -15.42 21.60 -17.11
C GLU A 105 -14.24 21.04 -16.30
N GLU A 106 -13.55 21.89 -15.53
CA GLU A 106 -12.45 21.52 -14.64
C GLU A 106 -12.93 20.68 -13.44
N ASP A 107 -14.07 21.01 -12.86
CA ASP A 107 -14.67 20.25 -11.76
C ASP A 107 -15.09 18.85 -12.20
N LEU A 108 -15.63 18.73 -13.42
CA LEU A 108 -16.00 17.44 -14.00
C LEU A 108 -14.77 16.56 -14.24
N ALA A 109 -13.70 17.12 -14.80
CA ALA A 109 -12.44 16.41 -15.01
C ALA A 109 -11.83 15.92 -13.68
N LEU A 110 -11.94 16.71 -12.62
CA LEU A 110 -11.47 16.32 -11.29
C LEU A 110 -12.29 15.16 -10.70
N LEU A 111 -13.61 15.16 -10.89
CA LEU A 111 -14.47 14.05 -10.48
C LEU A 111 -14.13 12.77 -11.22
N GLU A 112 -13.88 12.86 -12.53
CA GLU A 112 -13.46 11.69 -13.34
C GLU A 112 -12.10 11.16 -12.88
N ALA A 113 -11.13 12.03 -12.61
CA ALA A 113 -9.81 11.65 -12.11
C ALA A 113 -9.91 10.97 -10.74
N ARG A 114 -10.79 11.46 -9.87
CA ARG A 114 -11.08 10.84 -8.57
C ARG A 114 -11.64 9.43 -8.74
N ASP A 115 -12.68 9.30 -9.57
CA ASP A 115 -13.36 8.01 -9.77
C ASP A 115 -12.42 6.98 -10.40
N LEU A 116 -11.55 7.42 -11.32
CA LEU A 116 -10.51 6.57 -11.90
C LEU A 116 -9.48 6.13 -10.85
N LEU A 117 -9.04 7.05 -9.97
CA LEU A 117 -8.12 6.72 -8.89
C LEU A 117 -8.72 5.66 -7.95
N PHE A 118 -9.99 5.83 -7.55
CA PHE A 118 -10.70 4.85 -6.75
C PHE A 118 -10.82 3.50 -7.44
N ALA A 119 -11.23 3.49 -8.70
CA ALA A 119 -11.37 2.26 -9.47
C ALA A 119 -10.06 1.48 -9.54
N ARG A 120 -8.94 2.15 -9.81
CA ARG A 120 -7.61 1.54 -9.84
C ARG A 120 -7.18 1.05 -8.46
N LEU A 121 -7.43 1.81 -7.40
CA LEU A 121 -7.07 1.43 -6.04
C LEU A 121 -7.84 0.18 -5.59
N LEU A 122 -9.14 0.12 -5.85
CA LEU A 122 -9.97 -1.05 -5.53
C LEU A 122 -9.59 -2.27 -6.37
N GLN A 123 -9.29 -2.06 -7.66
CA GLN A 123 -8.78 -3.11 -8.54
C GLN A 123 -7.46 -3.67 -8.03
N TYR A 124 -6.51 -2.82 -7.67
CA TYR A 124 -5.23 -3.24 -7.11
C TYR A 124 -5.42 -4.05 -5.83
N ARG A 125 -6.28 -3.59 -4.92
CA ARG A 125 -6.62 -4.30 -3.69
C ARG A 125 -7.16 -5.70 -3.98
N ALA A 126 -8.11 -5.82 -4.90
CA ALA A 126 -8.69 -7.11 -5.27
C ALA A 126 -7.63 -8.07 -5.86
N PHE A 127 -6.77 -7.58 -6.75
CA PHE A 127 -5.67 -8.40 -7.30
C PHE A 127 -4.68 -8.83 -6.22
N LYS A 128 -4.34 -7.96 -5.29
CA LYS A 128 -3.43 -8.28 -4.17
C LYS A 128 -4.00 -9.38 -3.27
N GLU A 129 -5.30 -9.32 -2.96
CA GLU A 129 -6.00 -10.35 -2.17
C GLU A 129 -6.01 -11.72 -2.89
N ILE A 130 -6.27 -11.71 -4.21
CA ILE A 130 -6.24 -12.93 -5.02
C ILE A 130 -4.82 -13.48 -5.14
N ALA A 131 -3.82 -12.63 -5.36
CA ALA A 131 -2.41 -13.04 -5.43
C ALA A 131 -1.95 -13.70 -4.12
N ALA A 132 -2.34 -13.17 -2.97
CA ALA A 132 -2.08 -13.78 -1.67
C ALA A 132 -2.72 -15.18 -1.56
N THR A 133 -3.95 -15.35 -2.02
CA THR A 133 -4.65 -16.64 -2.05
C THR A 133 -3.96 -17.64 -2.96
N PHE A 134 -3.48 -17.22 -4.13
CA PHE A 134 -2.73 -18.08 -5.03
C PHE A 134 -1.39 -18.51 -4.43
N ASN A 135 -0.68 -17.59 -3.81
CA ASN A 135 0.59 -17.90 -3.14
C ASN A 135 0.40 -18.93 -2.03
N GLU A 136 -0.63 -18.81 -1.21
CA GLU A 136 -0.98 -19.80 -0.20
C GLU A 136 -1.28 -21.18 -0.80
N ARG A 137 -2.04 -21.21 -1.91
CA ARG A 137 -2.35 -22.46 -2.63
C ARG A 137 -1.10 -23.11 -3.21
N ILE A 138 -0.19 -22.34 -3.80
CA ILE A 138 1.08 -22.82 -4.34
C ILE A 138 1.91 -23.45 -3.23
N LEU A 139 2.10 -22.73 -2.11
CA LEU A 139 2.85 -23.24 -0.95
C LEU A 139 2.24 -24.51 -0.34
N THR A 140 0.93 -24.68 -0.46
CA THR A 140 0.23 -25.89 -0.01
C THR A 140 0.39 -27.03 -1.03
N ALA A 141 0.30 -26.72 -2.32
CA ALA A 141 0.45 -27.69 -3.40
C ALA A 141 1.86 -28.30 -3.44
N ASP A 142 2.90 -27.49 -3.15
CA ASP A 142 4.30 -27.94 -3.09
C ASP A 142 4.55 -29.01 -2.00
N LYS A 143 3.64 -29.14 -1.04
CA LYS A 143 3.68 -30.19 -0.01
C LYS A 143 2.94 -31.45 -0.42
N SER A 144 2.30 -31.48 -1.58
CA SER A 144 1.46 -32.57 -2.06
C SER A 144 2.15 -33.26 -3.23
N PHE A 145 2.39 -34.54 -3.08
CA PHE A 145 2.99 -35.38 -4.11
C PHE A 145 1.93 -36.28 -4.74
N ALA A 146 1.87 -36.26 -6.08
CA ALA A 146 0.98 -37.18 -6.79
C ALA A 146 1.36 -38.66 -6.46
N ARG A 147 0.37 -39.45 -6.17
CA ARG A 147 0.59 -40.90 -6.00
C ARG A 147 0.87 -41.53 -7.36
N VAL A 148 2.09 -41.98 -7.57
CA VAL A 148 2.52 -42.71 -8.77
C VAL A 148 2.54 -44.20 -8.44
N VAL A 149 1.37 -44.78 -8.23
CA VAL A 149 1.23 -46.24 -8.06
C VAL A 149 0.31 -46.75 -9.17
N ALA A 150 0.79 -47.71 -9.95
CA ALA A 150 -0.06 -48.34 -10.93
C ALA A 150 -1.26 -49.01 -10.24
N LEU A 151 -2.41 -48.97 -10.88
CA LEU A 151 -3.60 -49.67 -10.39
C LEU A 151 -3.33 -51.16 -10.34
N ASP A 152 -3.70 -51.82 -9.25
CA ASP A 152 -3.63 -53.29 -9.18
C ASP A 152 -4.47 -53.88 -10.33
N PRO A 153 -3.93 -54.78 -11.14
CA PRO A 153 -4.64 -55.38 -12.27
C PRO A 153 -5.99 -55.97 -11.90
N SER A 154 -6.11 -56.49 -10.66
CA SER A 154 -7.37 -57.05 -10.15
C SER A 154 -8.46 -55.97 -9.93
N LEU A 155 -8.09 -54.73 -9.72
CA LEU A 155 -9.00 -53.57 -9.52
C LEU A 155 -9.26 -52.78 -10.82
N ALA A 156 -8.44 -52.96 -11.83
CA ALA A 156 -8.58 -52.27 -13.11
C ALA A 156 -9.91 -52.62 -13.82
N ALA A 157 -10.37 -53.85 -13.64
CA ALA A 157 -11.65 -54.33 -14.21
C ALA A 157 -12.89 -53.76 -13.51
N LEU A 158 -12.73 -53.13 -12.34
CA LEU A 158 -13.84 -52.53 -11.56
C LEU A 158 -14.04 -51.05 -11.88
N LEU A 159 -13.13 -50.44 -12.62
CA LEU A 159 -13.29 -49.02 -13.01
C LEU A 159 -14.32 -48.91 -14.14
N PRO A 160 -15.31 -48.02 -14.01
CA PRO A 160 -16.20 -47.71 -15.13
C PRO A 160 -15.38 -47.10 -16.26
N GLU A 161 -15.69 -47.47 -17.51
CA GLU A 161 -15.12 -46.82 -18.67
C GLU A 161 -15.58 -45.36 -18.68
N VAL A 162 -14.68 -44.44 -18.32
CA VAL A 162 -14.92 -43.02 -18.48
C VAL A 162 -14.65 -42.67 -19.94
N LEU A 163 -15.70 -42.64 -20.73
CA LEU A 163 -15.67 -42.05 -22.08
C LEU A 163 -15.36 -40.55 -21.93
N ILE A 164 -14.11 -40.17 -22.09
CA ILE A 164 -13.73 -38.78 -22.28
C ILE A 164 -14.18 -38.43 -23.71
N GLY A 165 -15.39 -37.90 -23.83
CA GLY A 165 -15.88 -37.34 -25.08
C GLY A 165 -14.97 -36.16 -25.46
N GLY A 166 -14.38 -36.22 -26.64
CA GLY A 166 -13.58 -35.17 -27.25
C GLY A 166 -14.41 -33.97 -27.69
#